data_c47e4f093c60f4ad6e07e657dea97c01
#
_entry.id   c47e4f093c60f4ad6e07e657dea97c01
#
_cell.length_a   1.000
_cell.length_b   1.000
_cell.length_c   1.000
_cell.angle_alpha   90.00
_cell.angle_beta   90.00
_cell.angle_gamma   90.00
#
_symmetry.space_group_name_H-M   'P 1'
#
loop_
_entity.id
_entity.type
_entity.pdbx_description
1 polymer ?
#
loop_
_entity_poly.entity_id
_entity_poly.type
_entity_poly.pdbx_seq_one_letter_code
_entity_poly.pdbx_strand_id
1 'polypeptide(L)'
;NCGSIASSQEYMQKLRDLCDATGTLLIIDEVKTGFRVAKGGAQELYGIHADLTTYAKAMGNGYPVAAFGGRADVMDVISSSGGGVTHGGTYTANLIALSAAKATLTILNDSDAYSSIDKAGAEIQRVLATVFTKHGIEHRFAGPDSMFGIHFGDLVPTNYRDWKQTDSDLYTEFAMNLIKHGVMLEPDSREPWFICEAHKDIDLGWLEETADRAMAEAIAARAG
;
A
#
# COMPACT_ATOMS: atom_id res chain seq x y z
N ASN A 1 -1.68 -7.14 -0.25
CA ASN A 1 -2.95 -7.88 -0.20
C ASN A 1 -3.05 -8.92 0.93
N CYS A 2 -2.40 -8.71 2.03
CA CYS A 2 -2.41 -9.69 3.13
C CYS A 2 -2.66 -9.01 4.48
N GLY A 3 -3.45 -7.93 4.51
CA GLY A 3 -3.72 -7.18 5.73
C GLY A 3 -2.55 -6.32 6.20
N SER A 4 -1.76 -5.79 5.27
CA SER A 4 -0.57 -4.98 5.57
C SER A 4 0.44 -5.69 6.49
N ILE A 5 0.57 -7.00 6.36
CA ILE A 5 1.55 -7.78 7.10
C ILE A 5 2.95 -7.42 6.62
N ALA A 6 3.68 -6.67 7.44
CA ALA A 6 5.03 -6.24 7.13
C ALA A 6 6.05 -7.34 7.45
N SER A 7 7.06 -7.47 6.61
CA SER A 7 8.23 -8.29 6.91
C SER A 7 9.11 -7.62 7.99
N SER A 8 9.87 -8.40 8.74
CA SER A 8 10.90 -7.81 9.59
C SER A 8 12.14 -7.43 8.79
N GLN A 9 12.88 -6.42 9.27
CA GLN A 9 14.19 -6.04 8.72
C GLN A 9 15.13 -7.23 8.63
N GLU A 10 15.19 -8.03 9.69
CA GLU A 10 16.05 -9.21 9.76
C GLU A 10 15.69 -10.25 8.71
N TYR A 11 14.39 -10.50 8.48
CA TYR A 11 13.94 -11.43 7.45
C TYR A 11 14.39 -10.97 6.07
N MET A 12 14.17 -9.69 5.75
CA MET A 12 14.51 -9.14 4.44
C MET A 12 16.03 -9.17 4.19
N GLN A 13 16.84 -8.87 5.22
CA GLN A 13 18.30 -8.97 5.11
C GLN A 13 18.76 -10.42 4.91
N LYS A 14 18.24 -11.36 5.72
CA LYS A 14 18.57 -12.79 5.53
C LYS A 14 18.15 -13.32 4.17
N LEU A 15 17.03 -12.86 3.62
CA LEU A 15 16.59 -13.23 2.29
C LEU A 15 17.59 -12.74 1.22
N ARG A 16 18.05 -11.49 1.34
CA ARG A 16 19.07 -10.95 0.42
C ARG A 16 20.39 -11.73 0.54
N ASP A 17 20.87 -11.96 1.75
CA ASP A 17 22.11 -12.70 2.01
C ASP A 17 22.05 -14.13 1.44
N LEU A 18 20.89 -14.80 1.57
CA LEU A 18 20.69 -16.14 1.02
C LEU A 18 20.70 -16.13 -0.52
N CYS A 19 20.03 -15.16 -1.14
CA CYS A 19 20.05 -15.00 -2.58
C CYS A 19 21.48 -14.78 -3.11
N ASP A 20 22.26 -13.94 -2.43
CA ASP A 20 23.65 -13.68 -2.78
C ASP A 20 24.53 -14.94 -2.63
N ALA A 21 24.37 -15.66 -1.55
CA ALA A 21 25.14 -16.89 -1.27
C ALA A 21 24.84 -18.03 -2.27
N THR A 22 23.65 -18.07 -2.82
CA THR A 22 23.20 -19.14 -3.72
C THR A 22 23.22 -18.75 -5.20
N GLY A 23 23.47 -17.48 -5.53
CA GLY A 23 23.35 -16.95 -6.88
C GLY A 23 21.90 -16.87 -7.38
N THR A 24 20.92 -16.89 -6.46
CA THR A 24 19.50 -16.77 -6.77
C THR A 24 19.13 -15.30 -6.95
N LEU A 25 18.35 -14.97 -7.99
CA LEU A 25 17.88 -13.61 -8.18
C LEU A 25 16.74 -13.30 -7.21
N LEU A 26 16.85 -12.18 -6.51
CA LEU A 26 15.78 -11.62 -5.69
C LEU A 26 14.91 -10.68 -6.51
N ILE A 27 13.63 -10.99 -6.64
CA ILE A 27 12.65 -10.13 -7.27
C ILE A 27 11.72 -9.57 -6.20
N ILE A 28 11.61 -8.25 -6.10
CA ILE A 28 10.67 -7.58 -5.19
C ILE A 28 9.54 -6.95 -5.99
N ASP A 29 8.31 -7.33 -5.64
CA ASP A 29 7.11 -6.73 -6.20
C ASP A 29 6.77 -5.44 -5.44
N GLU A 30 7.10 -4.31 -6.07
CA GLU A 30 6.80 -2.95 -5.59
C GLU A 30 5.55 -2.36 -6.27
N VAL A 31 4.67 -3.19 -6.83
CA VAL A 31 3.46 -2.70 -7.51
C VAL A 31 2.57 -1.87 -6.58
N LYS A 32 2.52 -2.20 -5.27
CA LYS A 32 1.78 -1.41 -4.26
C LYS A 32 2.68 -0.44 -3.49
N THR A 33 3.89 -0.83 -3.18
CA THR A 33 4.79 -0.11 -2.27
C THR A 33 5.69 0.90 -2.97
N GLY A 34 6.07 0.63 -4.22
CA GLY A 34 6.93 1.52 -5.00
C GLY A 34 6.32 2.89 -5.23
N PHE A 35 7.10 3.94 -5.00
CA PHE A 35 6.66 5.34 -5.07
C PHE A 35 5.48 5.69 -4.14
N ARG A 36 5.18 4.81 -3.20
CA ARG A 36 4.09 4.97 -2.23
C ARG A 36 4.62 5.17 -0.81
N VAL A 37 5.36 4.21 -0.30
CA VAL A 37 5.84 4.21 1.09
C VAL A 37 7.15 4.99 1.27
N ALA A 38 7.91 5.17 0.20
CA ALA A 38 9.11 6.00 0.10
C ALA A 38 9.44 6.20 -1.38
N LYS A 39 10.40 7.05 -1.72
CA LYS A 39 10.88 7.24 -3.09
C LYS A 39 11.38 5.94 -3.70
N GLY A 40 12.16 5.16 -2.95
CA GLY A 40 12.66 3.84 -3.33
C GLY A 40 11.77 2.68 -2.90
N GLY A 41 10.53 2.95 -2.48
CA GLY A 41 9.58 1.92 -2.08
C GLY A 41 9.96 1.18 -0.80
N ALA A 42 9.50 -0.07 -0.67
CA ALA A 42 9.82 -0.92 0.47
C ALA A 42 11.31 -1.25 0.55
N GLN A 43 12.01 -1.31 -0.57
CA GLN A 43 13.46 -1.54 -0.60
C GLN A 43 14.22 -0.45 0.17
N GLU A 44 13.82 0.81 0.03
CA GLU A 44 14.39 1.91 0.81
C GLU A 44 14.11 1.76 2.30
N LEU A 45 12.86 1.40 2.69
CA LEU A 45 12.49 1.18 4.08
C LEU A 45 13.29 0.05 4.74
N TYR A 46 13.59 -1.01 3.99
CA TYR A 46 14.34 -2.16 4.48
C TYR A 46 15.85 -2.06 4.24
N GLY A 47 16.33 -1.03 3.55
CA GLY A 47 17.76 -0.88 3.22
C GLY A 47 18.33 -2.03 2.41
N ILE A 48 17.52 -2.65 1.54
CA ILE A 48 17.93 -3.76 0.67
C ILE A 48 17.76 -3.40 -0.80
N HIS A 49 18.43 -4.15 -1.68
CA HIS A 49 18.28 -4.00 -3.13
C HIS A 49 17.92 -5.34 -3.76
N ALA A 50 16.84 -5.35 -4.53
CA ALA A 50 16.47 -6.49 -5.37
C ALA A 50 17.36 -6.55 -6.62
N ASP A 51 17.47 -7.74 -7.20
CA ASP A 51 18.06 -7.91 -8.54
C ASP A 51 17.11 -7.42 -9.63
N LEU A 52 15.79 -7.65 -9.42
CA LEU A 52 14.71 -7.13 -10.26
C LEU A 52 13.57 -6.58 -9.39
N THR A 53 12.88 -5.58 -9.92
CA THR A 53 11.74 -4.96 -9.24
C THR A 53 10.61 -4.71 -10.24
N THR A 54 9.36 -4.91 -9.80
CA THR A 54 8.17 -4.57 -10.60
C THR A 54 7.47 -3.34 -10.01
N TYR A 55 6.96 -2.47 -10.87
CA TYR A 55 6.29 -1.22 -10.51
C TYR A 55 5.01 -1.03 -11.31
N ALA A 56 3.98 -0.41 -10.69
CA ALA A 56 2.76 0.04 -11.36
C ALA A 56 2.04 1.08 -10.47
N LYS A 57 0.74 1.12 -10.50
CA LYS A 57 -0.18 1.88 -9.63
C LYS A 57 0.27 3.32 -9.34
N ALA A 58 0.89 3.58 -8.19
CA ALA A 58 1.31 4.93 -7.77
C ALA A 58 2.22 5.60 -8.80
N MET A 59 3.06 4.86 -9.50
CA MET A 59 3.92 5.37 -10.57
C MET A 59 3.14 6.11 -11.66
N GLY A 60 1.96 5.60 -12.02
CA GLY A 60 1.12 6.16 -13.08
C GLY A 60 -0.02 7.04 -12.58
N ASN A 61 -0.26 7.10 -11.27
CA ASN A 61 -1.33 7.87 -10.63
C ASN A 61 -2.70 7.72 -11.34
N GLY A 62 -3.12 6.46 -11.58
CA GLY A 62 -4.37 6.09 -12.23
C GLY A 62 -4.27 5.80 -13.73
N TYR A 63 -3.17 6.17 -14.39
CA TYR A 63 -2.94 5.79 -15.78
C TYR A 63 -2.35 4.37 -15.89
N PRO A 64 -2.69 3.62 -16.96
CA PRO A 64 -2.27 2.23 -17.15
C PRO A 64 -0.80 2.14 -17.58
N VAL A 65 0.10 2.22 -16.61
CA VAL A 65 1.53 2.06 -16.79
C VAL A 65 2.08 1.07 -15.77
N ALA A 66 2.96 0.21 -16.23
CA ALA A 66 3.75 -0.69 -15.39
C ALA A 66 5.17 -0.74 -15.94
N ALA A 67 6.11 -1.08 -15.06
CA ALA A 67 7.50 -1.24 -15.42
C ALA A 67 8.12 -2.39 -14.60
N PHE A 68 9.19 -2.93 -15.11
CA PHE A 68 10.11 -3.75 -14.35
C PHE A 68 11.53 -3.35 -14.74
N GLY A 69 12.47 -3.59 -13.86
CA GLY A 69 13.85 -3.25 -14.07
C GLY A 69 14.73 -3.75 -12.94
N GLY A 70 16.02 -3.55 -13.05
CA GLY A 70 16.98 -3.97 -12.04
C GLY A 70 18.40 -3.99 -12.58
N ARG A 71 19.18 -4.96 -12.13
CA ARG A 71 20.58 -5.13 -12.51
C ARG A 71 20.75 -5.22 -14.02
N ALA A 72 21.72 -4.48 -14.55
CA ALA A 72 21.97 -4.41 -15.98
C ALA A 72 22.29 -5.79 -16.59
N ASP A 73 23.13 -6.59 -15.92
CA ASP A 73 23.52 -7.92 -16.39
C ASP A 73 22.33 -8.90 -16.48
N VAL A 74 21.31 -8.71 -15.65
CA VAL A 74 20.05 -9.48 -15.70
C VAL A 74 19.14 -8.95 -16.82
N MET A 75 19.06 -7.62 -16.98
CA MET A 75 18.21 -6.98 -17.98
C MET A 75 18.75 -7.11 -19.41
N ASP A 76 20.03 -7.30 -19.59
CA ASP A 76 20.69 -7.45 -20.90
C ASP A 76 20.25 -8.69 -21.70
N VAL A 77 19.51 -9.62 -21.03
CA VAL A 77 18.89 -10.75 -21.75
C VAL A 77 17.74 -10.34 -22.67
N ILE A 78 17.21 -9.11 -22.49
CA ILE A 78 16.11 -8.59 -23.29
C ILE A 78 16.61 -8.19 -24.68
N SER A 79 15.83 -8.49 -25.71
CA SER A 79 16.18 -8.25 -27.11
C SER A 79 16.45 -6.78 -27.46
N SER A 80 15.86 -5.82 -26.76
CA SER A 80 16.13 -4.39 -26.92
C SER A 80 17.56 -3.99 -26.52
N SER A 81 18.20 -4.79 -25.66
CA SER A 81 19.61 -4.64 -25.26
C SER A 81 20.55 -5.61 -26.03
N GLY A 82 20.04 -6.29 -27.06
CA GLY A 82 20.81 -7.27 -27.84
C GLY A 82 20.69 -8.71 -27.36
N GLY A 83 19.92 -8.99 -26.32
CA GLY A 83 19.67 -10.33 -25.80
C GLY A 83 18.63 -11.12 -26.62
N GLY A 84 18.43 -12.37 -26.24
CA GLY A 84 17.53 -13.30 -26.94
C GLY A 84 16.08 -13.34 -26.44
N VAL A 85 15.76 -12.66 -25.34
CA VAL A 85 14.42 -12.66 -24.75
C VAL A 85 13.60 -11.51 -25.33
N THR A 86 12.52 -11.85 -26.03
CA THR A 86 11.61 -10.85 -26.59
C THR A 86 10.75 -10.25 -25.49
N HIS A 87 10.72 -8.92 -25.40
CA HIS A 87 9.80 -8.16 -24.58
C HIS A 87 9.09 -7.12 -25.44
N GLY A 88 7.75 -7.07 -25.33
CA GLY A 88 6.95 -6.12 -26.08
C GLY A 88 5.46 -6.27 -25.76
N GLY A 89 4.68 -5.33 -26.24
CA GLY A 89 3.21 -5.31 -26.10
C GLY A 89 2.63 -4.10 -26.82
N THR A 90 1.38 -4.20 -27.26
CA THR A 90 0.70 -3.15 -28.04
C THR A 90 0.68 -1.80 -27.33
N TYR A 91 0.58 -1.80 -26.00
CA TYR A 91 0.55 -0.59 -25.17
C TYR A 91 1.88 -0.24 -24.53
N THR A 92 2.96 -1.00 -24.82
CA THR A 92 4.31 -0.68 -24.35
C THR A 92 4.70 0.72 -24.82
N ALA A 93 5.24 1.53 -23.90
CA ALA A 93 5.61 2.93 -24.17
C ALA A 93 4.46 3.84 -24.61
N ASN A 94 3.23 3.57 -24.18
CA ASN A 94 2.10 4.48 -24.42
C ASN A 94 2.43 5.89 -23.92
N LEU A 95 2.41 6.88 -24.84
CA LEU A 95 2.88 8.25 -24.55
C LEU A 95 2.08 8.95 -23.46
N ILE A 96 0.76 8.73 -23.39
CA ILE A 96 -0.10 9.35 -22.36
C ILE A 96 0.28 8.78 -21.00
N ALA A 97 0.37 7.45 -20.88
CA ALA A 97 0.72 6.78 -19.64
C ALA A 97 2.15 7.14 -19.17
N LEU A 98 3.11 7.21 -20.08
CA LEU A 98 4.47 7.65 -19.76
C LEU A 98 4.55 9.12 -19.36
N SER A 99 3.76 9.99 -19.99
CA SER A 99 3.69 11.40 -19.61
C SER A 99 3.10 11.58 -18.21
N ALA A 100 2.06 10.80 -17.86
CA ALA A 100 1.49 10.79 -16.52
C ALA A 100 2.51 10.27 -15.48
N ALA A 101 3.20 9.17 -15.78
CA ALA A 101 4.25 8.65 -14.91
C ALA A 101 5.38 9.68 -14.70
N LYS A 102 5.85 10.30 -15.78
CA LYS A 102 6.88 11.36 -15.68
C LYS A 102 6.43 12.51 -14.79
N ALA A 103 5.20 13.01 -14.97
CA ALA A 103 4.68 14.11 -14.16
C ALA A 103 4.57 13.71 -12.69
N THR A 104 4.00 12.52 -12.41
CA THR A 104 3.87 11.99 -11.05
C THR A 104 5.22 11.85 -10.36
N LEU A 105 6.18 11.20 -11.01
CA LEU A 105 7.51 10.97 -10.43
C LEU A 105 8.29 12.28 -10.25
N THR A 106 8.11 13.27 -11.13
CA THR A 106 8.71 14.59 -10.97
C THR A 106 8.16 15.27 -9.71
N ILE A 107 6.84 15.27 -9.52
CA ILE A 107 6.21 15.86 -8.32
C ILE A 107 6.69 15.15 -7.05
N LEU A 108 6.66 13.83 -7.02
CA LEU A 108 7.12 13.04 -5.88
C LEU A 108 8.61 13.25 -5.56
N ASN A 109 9.45 13.52 -6.57
CA ASN A 109 10.87 13.78 -6.37
C ASN A 109 11.17 15.20 -5.88
N ASP A 110 10.44 16.19 -6.40
CA ASP A 110 10.78 17.61 -6.26
C ASP A 110 9.98 18.32 -5.15
N SER A 111 9.09 17.59 -4.44
CA SER A 111 8.25 18.13 -3.37
C SER A 111 8.40 17.35 -2.06
N ASP A 112 7.74 17.84 -1.02
CA ASP A 112 7.60 17.18 0.28
C ASP A 112 6.38 16.25 0.38
N ALA A 113 5.89 15.76 -0.77
CA ALA A 113 4.67 14.95 -0.87
C ALA A 113 4.67 13.74 0.08
N TYR A 114 5.79 13.04 0.24
CA TYR A 114 5.87 11.90 1.18
C TYR A 114 5.60 12.32 2.62
N SER A 115 6.21 13.41 3.08
CA SER A 115 5.95 13.95 4.43
C SER A 115 4.48 14.36 4.61
N SER A 116 3.88 14.97 3.56
CA SER A 116 2.47 15.36 3.55
C SER A 116 1.54 14.14 3.61
N ILE A 117 1.84 13.09 2.85
CA ILE A 117 1.09 11.84 2.83
C ILE A 117 1.14 11.14 4.19
N ASP A 118 2.32 11.02 4.80
CA ASP A 118 2.48 10.38 6.10
C ASP A 118 1.74 11.14 7.20
N LYS A 119 1.83 12.47 7.21
CA LYS A 119 1.06 13.30 8.16
C LYS A 119 -0.45 13.10 8.00
N ALA A 120 -0.96 13.13 6.78
CA ALA A 120 -2.38 12.91 6.52
C ALA A 120 -2.81 11.51 6.96
N GLY A 121 -2.00 10.49 6.70
CA GLY A 121 -2.27 9.12 7.13
C GLY A 121 -2.31 8.97 8.65
N ALA A 122 -1.34 9.56 9.35
CA ALA A 122 -1.32 9.56 10.82
C ALA A 122 -2.55 10.24 11.43
N GLU A 123 -2.98 11.39 10.88
CA GLU A 123 -4.18 12.09 11.35
C GLU A 123 -5.46 11.28 11.08
N ILE A 124 -5.57 10.66 9.91
CA ILE A 124 -6.71 9.77 9.58
C ILE A 124 -6.75 8.59 10.57
N GLN A 125 -5.63 7.93 10.83
CA GLN A 125 -5.57 6.84 11.81
C GLN A 125 -5.97 7.31 13.21
N ARG A 126 -5.53 8.51 13.63
CA ARG A 126 -5.88 9.08 14.92
C ARG A 126 -7.41 9.31 15.05
N VAL A 127 -8.05 9.84 14.02
CA VAL A 127 -9.49 10.05 13.97
C VAL A 127 -10.23 8.72 14.06
N LEU A 128 -9.83 7.74 13.25
CA LEU A 128 -10.45 6.40 13.26
C LEU A 128 -10.27 5.70 14.62
N ALA A 129 -9.08 5.80 15.23
CA ALA A 129 -8.84 5.27 16.57
C ALA A 129 -9.75 5.87 17.64
N THR A 130 -10.01 7.19 17.55
CA THR A 130 -10.97 7.88 18.45
C THR A 130 -12.36 7.28 18.30
N VAL A 131 -12.83 7.11 17.08
CA VAL A 131 -14.14 6.50 16.80
C VAL A 131 -14.22 5.07 17.31
N PHE A 132 -13.24 4.23 16.99
CA PHE A 132 -13.24 2.82 17.41
C PHE A 132 -13.23 2.69 18.93
N THR A 133 -12.42 3.52 19.61
CA THR A 133 -12.36 3.56 21.08
C THR A 133 -13.70 4.00 21.69
N LYS A 134 -14.36 5.01 21.11
CA LYS A 134 -15.69 5.48 21.54
C LYS A 134 -16.74 4.36 21.51
N HIS A 135 -16.66 3.48 20.52
CA HIS A 135 -17.56 2.33 20.37
C HIS A 135 -17.09 1.07 21.10
N GLY A 136 -15.98 1.14 21.83
CA GLY A 136 -15.43 -0.02 22.57
C GLY A 136 -14.85 -1.10 21.65
N ILE A 137 -14.47 -0.75 20.43
CA ILE A 137 -13.89 -1.69 19.46
C ILE A 137 -12.37 -1.73 19.63
N GLU A 138 -11.87 -2.88 20.03
CA GLU A 138 -10.42 -3.13 19.99
C GLU A 138 -9.93 -3.15 18.55
N HIS A 139 -8.84 -2.45 18.31
CA HIS A 139 -8.30 -2.27 16.96
C HIS A 139 -6.80 -2.12 16.94
N ARG A 140 -6.20 -2.46 15.81
CA ARG A 140 -4.78 -2.26 15.53
C ARG A 140 -4.61 -1.74 14.11
N PHE A 141 -3.62 -0.88 13.93
CA PHE A 141 -3.15 -0.47 12.61
C PHE A 141 -1.86 -1.23 12.26
N ALA A 142 -1.68 -1.54 11.00
CA ALA A 142 -0.48 -2.21 10.48
C ALA A 142 0.01 -1.55 9.21
N GLY A 143 1.31 -1.45 9.02
CA GLY A 143 1.94 -0.79 7.87
C GLY A 143 2.27 0.69 8.13
N PRO A 144 2.89 1.36 7.15
CA PRO A 144 3.22 2.79 7.23
C PRO A 144 1.99 3.68 7.09
N ASP A 145 2.06 4.92 7.56
CA ASP A 145 0.95 5.87 7.53
C ASP A 145 0.41 6.14 6.11
N SER A 146 1.28 6.08 5.11
CA SER A 146 0.91 6.21 3.70
C SER A 146 0.11 5.02 3.14
N MET A 147 0.16 3.86 3.82
CA MET A 147 -0.49 2.62 3.36
C MET A 147 -0.72 1.67 4.55
N PHE A 148 -1.79 1.86 5.29
CA PHE A 148 -2.06 1.11 6.52
C PHE A 148 -3.26 0.16 6.41
N GLY A 149 -3.19 -0.97 7.08
CA GLY A 149 -4.32 -1.88 7.33
C GLY A 149 -4.99 -1.58 8.65
N ILE A 150 -6.29 -1.88 8.75
CA ILE A 150 -7.08 -1.80 9.97
C ILE A 150 -7.52 -3.20 10.35
N HIS A 151 -7.24 -3.60 11.58
CA HIS A 151 -7.60 -4.90 12.13
C HIS A 151 -8.40 -4.72 13.40
N PHE A 152 -9.61 -5.26 13.44
CA PHE A 152 -10.42 -5.28 14.66
C PHE A 152 -10.05 -6.51 15.47
N GLY A 153 -9.68 -6.26 16.74
CA GLY A 153 -9.13 -7.22 17.67
C GLY A 153 -7.88 -6.70 18.37
N ASP A 154 -7.27 -7.52 19.19
CA ASP A 154 -6.19 -7.17 20.11
C ASP A 154 -4.77 -7.40 19.54
N LEU A 155 -4.66 -8.00 18.34
CA LEU A 155 -3.37 -8.35 17.74
C LEU A 155 -3.09 -7.61 16.42
N VAL A 156 -1.82 -7.33 16.14
CA VAL A 156 -1.33 -6.97 14.83
C VAL A 156 -0.96 -8.26 14.10
N PRO A 157 -1.62 -8.61 12.99
CA PRO A 157 -1.30 -9.83 12.26
C PRO A 157 0.14 -9.86 11.76
N THR A 158 0.85 -10.95 12.00
CA THR A 158 2.20 -11.21 11.49
C THR A 158 2.22 -12.28 10.40
N ASN A 159 1.10 -12.95 10.20
CA ASN A 159 0.87 -13.95 9.17
C ASN A 159 -0.64 -14.08 8.87
N TYR A 160 -0.98 -14.83 7.83
CA TYR A 160 -2.38 -14.99 7.41
C TYR A 160 -3.27 -15.68 8.46
N ARG A 161 -2.72 -16.56 9.30
CA ARG A 161 -3.50 -17.23 10.37
C ARG A 161 -3.86 -16.25 11.48
N ASP A 162 -2.98 -15.29 11.79
CA ASP A 162 -3.27 -14.24 12.74
C ASP A 162 -4.38 -13.33 12.20
N TRP A 163 -4.28 -12.94 10.91
CA TRP A 163 -5.33 -12.15 10.27
C TRP A 163 -6.71 -12.81 10.39
N LYS A 164 -6.80 -14.14 10.24
CA LYS A 164 -8.06 -14.88 10.41
C LYS A 164 -8.66 -14.80 11.81
N GLN A 165 -7.93 -14.33 12.80
CA GLN A 165 -8.41 -14.13 14.17
C GLN A 165 -8.96 -12.72 14.38
N THR A 166 -8.76 -11.82 13.44
CA THR A 166 -9.34 -10.48 13.47
C THR A 166 -10.82 -10.53 13.06
N ASP A 167 -11.61 -9.56 13.52
CA ASP A 167 -13.01 -9.45 13.14
C ASP A 167 -13.15 -8.79 11.76
N SER A 168 -12.85 -9.57 10.72
CA SER A 168 -12.95 -9.12 9.33
C SER A 168 -14.38 -8.85 8.88
N ASP A 169 -15.37 -9.47 9.51
CA ASP A 169 -16.78 -9.26 9.18
C ASP A 169 -17.24 -7.89 9.68
N LEU A 170 -16.84 -7.49 10.91
CA LEU A 170 -17.11 -6.13 11.41
C LEU A 170 -16.43 -5.07 10.54
N TYR A 171 -15.18 -5.35 10.09
CA TYR A 171 -14.51 -4.43 9.17
C TYR A 171 -15.29 -4.28 7.87
N THR A 172 -15.77 -5.38 7.29
CA THR A 172 -16.55 -5.35 6.04
C THR A 172 -17.83 -4.54 6.21
N GLU A 173 -18.58 -4.73 7.29
CA GLU A 173 -19.78 -3.94 7.59
C GLU A 173 -19.47 -2.46 7.77
N PHE A 174 -18.44 -2.13 8.54
CA PHE A 174 -17.97 -0.75 8.72
C PHE A 174 -17.58 -0.11 7.38
N ALA A 175 -16.77 -0.79 6.58
CA ALA A 175 -16.31 -0.30 5.29
C ALA A 175 -17.48 -0.10 4.30
N MET A 176 -18.42 -1.03 4.25
CA MET A 176 -19.62 -0.89 3.42
C MET A 176 -20.49 0.29 3.83
N ASN A 177 -20.60 0.58 5.13
CA ASN A 177 -21.30 1.76 5.61
C ASN A 177 -20.53 3.05 5.30
N LEU A 178 -19.21 3.07 5.41
CA LEU A 178 -18.39 4.19 4.93
C LEU A 178 -18.64 4.50 3.45
N ILE A 179 -18.70 3.46 2.60
CA ILE A 179 -19.00 3.62 1.16
C ILE A 179 -20.38 4.26 0.95
N LYS A 180 -21.40 3.83 1.68
CA LYS A 180 -22.74 4.44 1.65
C LYS A 180 -22.72 5.92 2.03
N HIS A 181 -21.81 6.31 2.89
CA HIS A 181 -21.64 7.68 3.37
C HIS A 181 -20.60 8.49 2.60
N GLY A 182 -20.11 7.98 1.48
CA GLY A 182 -19.29 8.74 0.52
C GLY A 182 -17.76 8.57 0.68
N VAL A 183 -17.30 7.64 1.51
CA VAL A 183 -15.88 7.29 1.60
C VAL A 183 -15.61 6.11 0.67
N MET A 184 -14.79 6.31 -0.36
CA MET A 184 -14.42 5.25 -1.29
C MET A 184 -13.22 4.45 -0.74
N LEU A 185 -13.42 3.18 -0.45
CA LEU A 185 -12.38 2.25 0.00
C LEU A 185 -12.71 0.81 -0.41
N GLU A 186 -11.76 -0.09 -0.20
CA GLU A 186 -11.95 -1.52 -0.40
C GLU A 186 -12.57 -2.15 0.88
N PRO A 187 -13.71 -2.87 0.79
CA PRO A 187 -14.36 -3.44 1.97
C PRO A 187 -13.71 -4.74 2.50
N ASP A 188 -12.57 -5.14 1.97
CA ASP A 188 -11.81 -6.30 2.43
C ASP A 188 -10.66 -5.83 3.33
N SER A 189 -10.62 -6.26 4.59
CA SER A 189 -9.57 -5.90 5.55
C SER A 189 -8.16 -6.39 5.19
N ARG A 190 -8.02 -7.21 4.14
CA ARG A 190 -6.72 -7.57 3.57
C ARG A 190 -6.12 -6.48 2.71
N GLU A 191 -6.93 -5.55 2.23
CA GLU A 191 -6.47 -4.41 1.44
C GLU A 191 -6.16 -3.22 2.34
N PRO A 192 -5.00 -2.57 2.17
CA PRO A 192 -4.66 -1.38 2.94
C PRO A 192 -5.43 -0.15 2.45
N TRP A 193 -5.58 0.81 3.33
CA TRP A 193 -5.97 2.17 2.96
C TRP A 193 -4.78 2.87 2.32
N PHE A 194 -5.00 3.48 1.16
CA PHE A 194 -3.97 4.20 0.44
C PHE A 194 -4.17 5.70 0.59
N ILE A 195 -3.20 6.36 1.20
CA ILE A 195 -3.22 7.80 1.40
C ILE A 195 -2.44 8.48 0.29
N CYS A 196 -2.97 9.53 -0.29
CA CYS A 196 -2.29 10.35 -1.28
C CYS A 196 -2.19 11.80 -0.80
N GLU A 197 -1.43 12.60 -1.51
CA GLU A 197 -1.14 13.99 -1.14
C GLU A 197 -2.41 14.86 -1.02
N ALA A 198 -3.44 14.58 -1.81
CA ALA A 198 -4.72 15.29 -1.72
C ALA A 198 -5.45 15.09 -0.37
N HIS A 199 -5.14 14.04 0.38
CA HIS A 199 -5.74 13.83 1.71
C HIS A 199 -5.24 14.83 2.77
N LYS A 200 -4.20 15.62 2.51
CA LYS A 200 -3.78 16.70 3.41
C LYS A 200 -4.89 17.73 3.67
N ASP A 201 -5.81 17.88 2.72
CA ASP A 201 -6.91 18.84 2.75
C ASP A 201 -8.24 18.19 3.18
N ILE A 202 -8.21 16.92 3.67
CA ILE A 202 -9.42 16.23 4.12
C ILE A 202 -10.03 16.93 5.34
N ASP A 203 -11.35 17.08 5.34
CA ASP A 203 -12.08 17.50 6.54
C ASP A 203 -12.13 16.34 7.56
N LEU A 204 -11.24 16.42 8.55
CA LEU A 204 -11.13 15.41 9.61
C LEU A 204 -12.39 15.35 10.49
N GLY A 205 -13.11 16.47 10.67
CA GLY A 205 -14.38 16.49 11.40
C GLY A 205 -15.46 15.73 10.66
N TRP A 206 -15.58 15.95 9.37
CA TRP A 206 -16.48 15.18 8.52
C TRP A 206 -16.14 13.68 8.51
N LEU A 207 -14.84 13.35 8.47
CA LEU A 207 -14.40 11.94 8.52
C LEU A 207 -14.78 11.31 9.86
N GLU A 208 -14.59 12.01 10.97
CA GLU A 208 -14.94 11.53 12.32
C GLU A 208 -16.44 11.24 12.42
N GLU A 209 -17.29 12.20 12.04
CA GLU A 209 -18.77 12.05 12.05
C GLU A 209 -19.22 10.90 11.15
N THR A 210 -18.61 10.78 9.98
CA THR A 210 -18.93 9.73 8.99
C THR A 210 -18.53 8.34 9.50
N ALA A 211 -17.34 8.22 10.07
CA ALA A 211 -16.84 6.97 10.63
C ALA A 211 -17.63 6.57 11.89
N ASP A 212 -18.01 7.53 12.75
CA ASP A 212 -18.84 7.28 13.92
C ASP A 212 -20.19 6.69 13.53
N ARG A 213 -20.85 7.28 12.55
CA ARG A 213 -22.11 6.78 12.00
C ARG A 213 -21.96 5.40 11.41
N ALA A 214 -20.96 5.20 10.57
CA ALA A 214 -20.69 3.92 9.90
C ALA A 214 -20.42 2.79 10.90
N MET A 215 -19.71 3.07 11.98
CA MET A 215 -19.44 2.09 13.04
C MET A 215 -20.71 1.78 13.86
N ALA A 216 -21.51 2.79 14.21
CA ALA A 216 -22.78 2.57 14.90
C ALA A 216 -23.73 1.68 14.09
N GLU A 217 -23.83 1.91 12.77
CA GLU A 217 -24.64 1.09 11.86
C GLU A 217 -24.10 -0.35 11.77
N ALA A 218 -22.78 -0.53 11.71
CA ALA A 218 -22.16 -1.86 11.66
C ALA A 218 -22.43 -2.68 12.94
N ILE A 219 -22.34 -2.05 14.11
CA ILE A 219 -22.67 -2.69 15.39
C ILE A 219 -24.15 -3.05 15.46
N ALA A 220 -25.04 -2.14 15.07
CA ALA A 220 -26.47 -2.37 15.08
C ALA A 220 -26.89 -3.53 14.17
N ALA A 221 -26.28 -3.67 12.99
CA ALA A 221 -26.54 -4.77 12.06
C ALA A 221 -26.20 -6.14 12.64
N ARG A 222 -25.27 -6.24 13.58
CA ARG A 222 -24.83 -7.50 14.24
C ARG A 222 -25.65 -7.84 15.50
N ALA A 223 -26.39 -6.88 16.03
CA ALA A 223 -27.20 -7.07 17.23
C ALA A 223 -28.62 -7.59 16.93
N GLY A 224 -29.06 -7.59 15.68
CA GLY A 224 -30.36 -8.06 15.19
C GLY A 224 -30.28 -9.36 14.48
#